data_3ca3a085253ff14273c5c79d395b9ae6
#
_entry.id   3ca3a085253ff14273c5c79d395b9ae6
#
_cell.length_a   1.000
_cell.length_b   1.000
_cell.length_c   1.000
_cell.angle_alpha   90.00
_cell.angle_beta   90.00
_cell.angle_gamma   90.00
#
_symmetry.space_group_name_H-M   'P 1'
#
loop_
_entity.id
_entity.type
_entity.pdbx_description
1 polymer ?
#
loop_
_entity_poly.entity_id
_entity_poly.type
_entity_poly.pdbx_seq_one_letter_code
_entity_poly.pdbx_strand_id
1 'polypeptide(L)'
;MIKKLLLMLLVCGVCFSCHSPQQEKQQEDLTKANKNMTNEQLREKLVMALGDMKAKAIEMGIEGVATASVLNKGETVDWIGEMKVVGMAYNQEKGHNLVAIAWSKCGEVIATQADSGNPDHEKMMGELGFVGGAYDEFEGCKMAFAFSGAASEDDLVVAKYGIEKLKGYIANTQDADTTTTFKPLATPLNKDQFIQVTIVVDDIQRAAKAWAALLNIPEPKIWTNHLKSDGEYPYTYRGKDIPCELQMCVIEMGNWVLELHQVDNTPSTFREFQDKHGYGVHHLGFEVGDARDELIRELKEMGIDTNRTIGVYPGSSWTIVDSEELLGVNLNIKPKR
;
A
#
# COMPACT_ATOMS: atom_id res chain seq x y z
N MET A 1 -72.54 -28.07 10.41
CA MET A 1 -73.11 -27.36 11.53
C MET A 1 -72.07 -26.40 12.07
N ILE A 2 -72.40 -25.16 12.13
CA ILE A 2 -71.81 -24.00 12.77
C ILE A 2 -70.44 -23.55 12.24
N LYS A 3 -70.50 -22.55 11.38
CA LYS A 3 -69.50 -21.60 10.94
C LYS A 3 -69.08 -20.73 12.15
N LYS A 4 -67.76 -20.50 12.30
CA LYS A 4 -67.29 -19.28 12.99
C LYS A 4 -66.31 -18.54 12.10
N LEU A 5 -66.75 -17.37 11.72
CA LEU A 5 -66.08 -16.30 11.02
C LEU A 5 -65.09 -15.64 11.99
N LEU A 6 -63.81 -15.55 11.63
CA LEU A 6 -62.83 -14.77 12.40
C LEU A 6 -62.36 -13.61 11.53
N LEU A 7 -62.71 -12.42 11.96
CA LEU A 7 -62.36 -11.12 11.38
C LEU A 7 -60.89 -10.81 11.77
N MET A 8 -60.04 -10.63 10.78
CA MET A 8 -58.64 -10.27 11.01
C MET A 8 -58.50 -8.74 10.83
N LEU A 9 -58.34 -8.05 11.94
CA LEU A 9 -58.00 -6.63 11.97
C LEU A 9 -56.53 -6.43 11.56
N LEU A 10 -56.31 -5.68 10.49
CA LEU A 10 -55.01 -5.14 10.11
C LEU A 10 -54.65 -3.99 11.06
N VAL A 11 -53.70 -4.18 11.93
CA VAL A 11 -53.06 -3.10 12.67
C VAL A 11 -51.73 -2.77 11.99
N CYS A 12 -51.67 -1.65 11.28
CA CYS A 12 -50.43 -1.02 10.86
C CYS A 12 -49.65 -0.53 12.09
N GLY A 13 -48.71 -1.32 12.56
CA GLY A 13 -47.74 -0.89 13.55
C GLY A 13 -46.58 -0.17 12.88
N VAL A 14 -46.55 1.14 13.00
CA VAL A 14 -45.37 1.95 12.73
C VAL A 14 -44.38 1.68 13.85
N CYS A 15 -43.36 0.84 13.60
CA CYS A 15 -42.26 0.65 14.54
C CYS A 15 -41.36 1.90 14.52
N PHE A 16 -41.58 2.82 15.45
CA PHE A 16 -40.56 3.74 15.88
C PHE A 16 -39.50 2.94 16.62
N SER A 17 -38.34 2.74 16.00
CA SER A 17 -37.10 2.22 16.67
C SER A 17 -36.66 3.27 17.70
N CYS A 18 -37.10 3.14 18.94
CA CYS A 18 -36.48 3.83 20.07
C CYS A 18 -35.11 3.18 20.33
N HIS A 19 -34.05 3.76 19.83
CA HIS A 19 -32.68 3.42 20.27
C HIS A 19 -32.55 3.92 21.72
N SER A 20 -32.13 3.04 22.62
CA SER A 20 -31.84 3.41 24.00
C SER A 20 -30.57 4.27 24.07
N PRO A 21 -30.45 5.21 25.02
CA PRO A 21 -29.24 6.00 25.22
C PRO A 21 -27.96 5.16 25.46
N GLN A 22 -28.13 3.91 25.86
CA GLN A 22 -27.03 2.94 25.99
C GLN A 22 -26.56 2.37 24.64
N GLN A 23 -27.45 2.22 23.65
CA GLN A 23 -27.09 1.78 22.31
C GLN A 23 -26.41 2.90 21.53
N GLU A 24 -26.85 4.15 21.68
CA GLU A 24 -26.15 5.30 21.10
C GLU A 24 -24.75 5.48 21.71
N LYS A 25 -24.61 5.30 23.03
CA LYS A 25 -23.30 5.39 23.69
C LYS A 25 -22.38 4.24 23.32
N GLN A 26 -22.88 3.01 23.13
CA GLN A 26 -22.12 1.89 22.60
C GLN A 26 -21.72 2.10 21.13
N GLN A 27 -22.57 2.73 20.32
CA GLN A 27 -22.26 3.05 18.93
C GLN A 27 -21.30 4.23 18.81
N GLU A 28 -21.38 5.23 19.70
CA GLU A 28 -20.35 6.28 19.85
C GLU A 28 -19.02 5.76 20.35
N ASP A 29 -19.01 4.81 21.30
CA ASP A 29 -17.79 4.17 21.79
C ASP A 29 -17.18 3.23 20.73
N LEU A 30 -17.98 2.55 19.91
CA LEU A 30 -17.52 1.77 18.76
C LEU A 30 -16.99 2.65 17.62
N THR A 31 -17.56 3.82 17.39
CA THR A 31 -17.07 4.80 16.41
C THR A 31 -15.81 5.52 16.92
N LYS A 32 -15.65 5.71 18.23
CA LYS A 32 -14.40 6.22 18.84
C LYS A 32 -13.30 5.18 18.89
N ALA A 33 -13.63 3.89 19.03
CA ALA A 33 -12.66 2.78 18.96
C ALA A 33 -12.05 2.59 17.56
N ASN A 34 -12.72 3.08 16.51
CA ASN A 34 -12.26 2.94 15.12
C ASN A 34 -11.29 4.05 14.65
N LYS A 35 -10.77 4.87 15.56
CA LYS A 35 -9.77 5.92 15.26
C LYS A 35 -8.31 5.48 15.48
N ASN A 36 -8.06 4.23 15.86
CA ASN A 36 -6.70 3.74 16.05
C ASN A 36 -6.21 3.10 14.77
N MET A 37 -5.04 3.55 14.32
CA MET A 37 -4.30 2.94 13.21
C MET A 37 -4.00 1.47 13.54
N THR A 38 -4.18 0.56 12.56
CA THR A 38 -3.82 -0.85 12.75
C THR A 38 -2.29 -1.02 12.77
N ASN A 39 -1.81 -2.12 13.33
CA ASN A 39 -0.38 -2.45 13.32
C ASN A 39 0.16 -2.59 11.89
N GLU A 40 -0.64 -3.06 10.93
CA GLU A 40 -0.25 -3.16 9.52
C GLU A 40 -0.10 -1.78 8.88
N GLN A 41 -1.06 -0.89 9.06
CA GLN A 41 -0.98 0.50 8.58
C GLN A 41 0.22 1.24 9.18
N LEU A 42 0.50 1.00 10.47
CA LEU A 42 1.66 1.60 11.13
C LEU A 42 2.99 1.03 10.59
N ARG A 43 3.04 -0.27 10.28
CA ARG A 43 4.18 -0.93 9.62
C ARG A 43 4.47 -0.31 8.25
N GLU A 44 3.46 -0.10 7.42
CA GLU A 44 3.61 0.55 6.11
C GLU A 44 4.26 1.93 6.24
N LYS A 45 3.79 2.74 7.19
CA LYS A 45 4.36 4.08 7.46
C LYS A 45 5.79 4.02 8.00
N LEU A 46 6.09 3.02 8.83
CA LEU A 46 7.44 2.77 9.30
C LEU A 46 8.40 2.44 8.14
N VAL A 47 7.96 1.61 7.19
CA VAL A 47 8.74 1.27 5.99
C VAL A 47 8.97 2.50 5.10
N MET A 48 7.98 3.40 4.99
CA MET A 48 8.14 4.68 4.28
C MET A 48 9.18 5.57 4.98
N ALA A 49 9.08 5.75 6.29
CA ALA A 49 10.03 6.55 7.08
C ALA A 49 11.47 6.01 6.99
N LEU A 50 11.65 4.68 6.97
CA LEU A 50 12.94 4.05 6.69
C LEU A 50 13.44 4.32 5.26
N GLY A 51 12.55 4.44 4.29
CA GLY A 51 12.88 4.90 2.94
C GLY A 51 13.44 6.31 2.92
N ASP A 52 12.84 7.21 3.70
CA ASP A 52 13.30 8.58 3.86
C ASP A 52 14.64 8.66 4.60
N MET A 53 14.85 7.83 5.64
CA MET A 53 16.17 7.72 6.30
C MET A 53 17.26 7.29 5.32
N LYS A 54 16.96 6.30 4.47
CA LYS A 54 17.88 5.87 3.41
C LYS A 54 18.20 7.02 2.46
N ALA A 55 17.20 7.75 1.99
CA ALA A 55 17.38 8.90 1.11
C ALA A 55 18.23 9.99 1.76
N LYS A 56 17.98 10.26 3.06
CA LYS A 56 18.74 11.26 3.85
C LYS A 56 20.20 10.84 4.03
N ALA A 57 20.47 9.58 4.34
CA ALA A 57 21.84 9.06 4.45
C ALA A 57 22.60 9.18 3.10
N ILE A 58 21.93 8.87 1.97
CA ILE A 58 22.51 9.05 0.63
C ILE A 58 22.80 10.54 0.36
N GLU A 59 21.90 11.46 0.69
CA GLU A 59 22.09 12.92 0.57
C GLU A 59 23.31 13.37 1.36
N MET A 60 23.52 12.82 2.56
CA MET A 60 24.67 13.11 3.42
C MET A 60 25.96 12.41 3.00
N GLY A 61 25.92 11.52 1.98
CA GLY A 61 27.07 10.76 1.51
C GLY A 61 27.56 9.70 2.50
N ILE A 62 26.69 9.19 3.35
CA ILE A 62 27.00 8.17 4.36
C ILE A 62 26.33 6.83 4.05
N GLU A 63 27.03 5.76 4.43
CA GLU A 63 26.56 4.39 4.28
C GLU A 63 26.37 3.74 5.65
N GLY A 64 25.48 2.74 5.73
CA GLY A 64 25.23 2.06 6.98
C GLY A 64 23.88 1.34 7.02
N VAL A 65 23.34 1.20 8.21
CA VAL A 65 22.06 0.51 8.47
C VAL A 65 21.14 1.42 9.26
N ALA A 66 19.94 1.64 8.70
CA ALA A 66 18.81 2.27 9.37
C ALA A 66 17.94 1.18 10.01
N THR A 67 17.60 1.32 11.29
CA THR A 67 16.63 0.50 12.01
C THR A 67 15.57 1.40 12.62
N ALA A 68 14.34 0.91 12.68
CA ALA A 68 13.26 1.62 13.32
C ALA A 68 12.30 0.64 13.98
N SER A 69 11.80 1.00 15.13
CA SER A 69 10.73 0.28 15.84
C SER A 69 9.66 1.25 16.31
N VAL A 70 8.42 0.82 16.25
CA VAL A 70 7.28 1.60 16.72
C VAL A 70 6.35 0.72 17.56
N LEU A 71 5.88 1.26 18.68
CA LEU A 71 4.85 0.65 19.51
C LEU A 71 3.55 1.43 19.29
N ASN A 72 2.51 0.73 18.84
CA ASN A 72 1.23 1.36 18.54
C ASN A 72 0.53 1.85 19.82
N LYS A 73 -0.34 2.81 19.68
CA LYS A 73 -1.17 3.34 20.75
C LYS A 73 -1.98 2.22 21.42
N GLY A 74 -1.86 2.12 22.74
CA GLY A 74 -2.55 1.12 23.54
C GLY A 74 -1.83 -0.22 23.65
N GLU A 75 -0.79 -0.48 22.85
CA GLU A 75 0.08 -1.64 22.99
C GLU A 75 1.12 -1.41 24.10
N THR A 76 1.60 -2.49 24.70
CA THR A 76 2.56 -2.43 25.80
C THR A 76 3.88 -3.15 25.51
N VAL A 77 3.86 -4.13 24.59
CA VAL A 77 5.02 -5.00 24.33
C VAL A 77 5.24 -5.31 22.85
N ASP A 78 4.24 -5.19 21.99
CA ASP A 78 4.31 -5.64 20.58
C ASP A 78 4.91 -4.55 19.68
N TRP A 79 6.23 -4.35 19.80
CA TRP A 79 6.97 -3.44 18.93
C TRP A 79 7.06 -3.97 17.50
N ILE A 80 6.71 -3.15 16.54
CA ILE A 80 6.89 -3.40 15.11
C ILE A 80 8.30 -2.90 14.74
N GLY A 81 9.16 -3.79 14.23
CA GLY A 81 10.53 -3.43 13.86
C GLY A 81 10.84 -3.72 12.41
N GLU A 82 11.57 -2.80 11.75
CA GLU A 82 12.00 -2.89 10.34
C GLU A 82 13.41 -2.30 10.18
N MET A 83 14.10 -2.63 9.07
CA MET A 83 15.40 -2.06 8.75
C MET A 83 15.61 -1.86 7.24
N LYS A 84 16.54 -0.95 6.90
CA LYS A 84 17.07 -0.80 5.53
C LYS A 84 18.57 -0.62 5.54
N VAL A 85 19.23 -1.23 4.55
CA VAL A 85 20.66 -1.05 4.32
C VAL A 85 20.88 0.10 3.34
N VAL A 86 21.90 0.92 3.63
CA VAL A 86 22.36 2.03 2.80
C VAL A 86 23.82 1.78 2.43
N GLY A 87 24.08 1.31 1.22
CA GLY A 87 25.42 0.99 0.75
C GLY A 87 26.00 -0.29 1.39
N MET A 88 26.32 -0.26 2.70
CA MET A 88 26.95 -1.39 3.37
C MET A 88 26.23 -1.84 4.65
N ALA A 89 26.19 -3.15 4.88
CA ALA A 89 25.72 -3.77 6.14
C ALA A 89 26.87 -4.09 7.11
N TYR A 90 28.07 -4.22 6.61
CA TYR A 90 29.27 -4.61 7.35
C TYR A 90 30.46 -3.76 6.91
N ASN A 91 31.16 -3.16 7.85
CA ASN A 91 32.44 -2.50 7.59
C ASN A 91 33.57 -3.47 7.96
N GLN A 92 34.09 -4.21 6.97
CA GLN A 92 35.13 -5.22 7.18
C GLN A 92 36.45 -4.63 7.64
N GLU A 93 36.82 -3.44 7.15
CA GLU A 93 38.06 -2.76 7.54
C GLU A 93 38.09 -2.39 9.01
N LYS A 94 36.94 -1.98 9.56
CA LYS A 94 36.77 -1.64 10.99
C LYS A 94 36.33 -2.82 11.83
N GLY A 95 35.98 -3.96 11.22
CA GLY A 95 35.42 -5.11 11.92
C GLY A 95 34.04 -4.87 12.51
N HIS A 96 33.24 -3.97 11.92
CA HIS A 96 31.93 -3.59 12.44
C HIS A 96 30.78 -4.31 11.71
N ASN A 97 29.92 -4.98 12.48
CA ASN A 97 28.62 -5.43 12.04
C ASN A 97 27.60 -4.30 12.26
N LEU A 98 27.36 -3.50 11.22
CA LEU A 98 26.49 -2.32 11.31
C LEU A 98 25.01 -2.69 11.58
N VAL A 99 24.57 -3.87 11.15
CA VAL A 99 23.24 -4.40 11.46
C VAL A 99 23.10 -4.60 12.98
N ALA A 100 24.05 -5.30 13.59
CA ALA A 100 24.02 -5.54 15.03
C ALA A 100 24.14 -4.25 15.85
N ILE A 101 24.98 -3.31 15.42
CA ILE A 101 25.15 -2.02 16.10
C ILE A 101 23.88 -1.18 16.00
N ALA A 102 23.24 -1.09 14.83
CA ALA A 102 22.01 -0.33 14.66
C ALA A 102 20.88 -0.89 15.52
N TRP A 103 20.69 -2.21 15.54
CA TRP A 103 19.70 -2.85 16.42
C TRP A 103 20.03 -2.71 17.91
N SER A 104 21.32 -2.72 18.29
CA SER A 104 21.75 -2.44 19.67
C SER A 104 21.34 -1.03 20.12
N LYS A 105 21.57 0.00 19.27
CA LYS A 105 21.10 1.38 19.53
C LYS A 105 19.57 1.46 19.63
N CYS A 106 18.84 0.81 18.72
CA CYS A 106 17.39 0.78 18.75
C CYS A 106 16.86 0.05 20.00
N GLY A 107 17.49 -1.05 20.42
CA GLY A 107 17.16 -1.78 21.63
C GLY A 107 17.35 -0.96 22.91
N GLU A 108 18.46 -0.22 23.01
CA GLU A 108 18.71 0.73 24.12
C GLU A 108 17.65 1.83 24.17
N VAL A 109 17.26 2.40 23.00
CA VAL A 109 16.18 3.39 22.89
C VAL A 109 14.83 2.84 23.36
N ILE A 110 14.49 1.60 22.98
CA ILE A 110 13.27 0.93 23.43
C ILE A 110 13.26 0.76 24.96
N ALA A 111 14.38 0.29 25.51
CA ALA A 111 14.51 -0.01 26.93
C ALA A 111 14.48 1.24 27.83
N THR A 112 15.14 2.29 27.36
CA THR A 112 15.31 3.54 28.16
C THR A 112 14.26 4.59 27.88
N GLN A 113 13.56 4.51 26.73
CA GLN A 113 12.67 5.56 26.21
C GLN A 113 13.38 6.93 26.13
N ALA A 114 14.64 6.90 25.71
CA ALA A 114 15.51 8.04 25.54
C ALA A 114 16.49 7.79 24.38
N ASP A 115 17.16 8.83 23.90
CA ASP A 115 18.21 8.70 22.89
C ASP A 115 19.34 7.79 23.39
N SER A 116 19.89 6.94 22.52
CA SER A 116 20.96 5.99 22.88
C SER A 116 22.30 6.67 23.18
N GLY A 117 23.16 6.00 23.91
CA GLY A 117 24.51 6.48 24.25
C GLY A 117 24.54 7.42 25.44
N ASN A 118 23.55 7.39 26.32
CA ASN A 118 23.58 8.11 27.57
C ASN A 118 24.67 7.54 28.49
N PRO A 119 25.69 8.31 28.90
CA PRO A 119 26.79 7.83 29.75
C PRO A 119 26.32 7.43 31.15
N ASP A 120 25.21 7.93 31.62
CA ASP A 120 24.64 7.62 32.95
C ASP A 120 23.77 6.36 32.95
N HIS A 121 23.50 5.77 31.77
CA HIS A 121 22.73 4.54 31.64
C HIS A 121 23.60 3.32 31.90
N GLU A 122 23.23 2.47 32.87
CA GLU A 122 23.84 1.19 33.10
C GLU A 122 23.40 0.20 32.00
N LYS A 123 24.37 -0.15 31.14
CA LYS A 123 24.08 -0.97 29.95
C LYS A 123 23.63 -2.37 30.30
N MET A 124 22.54 -2.80 29.69
CA MET A 124 22.09 -4.19 29.72
C MET A 124 22.84 -5.04 28.70
N MET A 125 22.80 -6.36 28.86
CA MET A 125 23.36 -7.29 27.88
C MET A 125 22.71 -7.08 26.49
N GLY A 126 23.52 -6.82 25.47
CA GLY A 126 23.09 -6.50 24.10
C GLY A 126 23.17 -5.02 23.77
N GLU A 127 23.35 -4.14 24.75
CA GLU A 127 23.54 -2.73 24.54
C GLU A 127 25.01 -2.36 24.41
N LEU A 128 25.36 -1.67 23.34
CA LEU A 128 26.73 -1.23 23.08
C LEU A 128 27.00 0.19 23.61
N GLY A 129 25.94 0.97 23.91
CA GLY A 129 26.02 2.35 24.41
C GLY A 129 26.56 3.34 23.39
N PHE A 130 26.29 3.11 22.10
CA PHE A 130 26.66 4.06 21.04
C PHE A 130 25.57 5.07 20.80
N VAL A 131 25.93 6.34 20.62
CA VAL A 131 25.04 7.41 20.16
C VAL A 131 24.60 7.12 18.72
N GLY A 132 23.37 7.53 18.37
CA GLY A 132 22.81 7.42 17.02
C GLY A 132 21.45 6.71 16.99
N GLY A 133 20.86 6.43 18.17
CA GLY A 133 19.47 6.09 18.32
C GLY A 133 18.69 7.27 18.90
N ALA A 134 17.46 7.48 18.45
CA ALA A 134 16.57 8.54 18.86
C ALA A 134 15.22 8.00 19.34
N TYR A 135 14.66 8.60 20.37
CA TYR A 135 13.34 8.32 20.92
C TYR A 135 12.38 9.49 20.74
N ASP A 136 11.13 9.19 20.49
CA ASP A 136 10.05 10.18 20.59
C ASP A 136 8.68 9.49 20.75
N GLU A 137 7.68 10.26 21.13
CA GLU A 137 6.28 9.86 21.20
C GLU A 137 5.40 10.80 20.39
N PHE A 138 4.46 10.26 19.65
CA PHE A 138 3.49 11.03 18.91
C PHE A 138 2.16 10.29 18.81
N GLU A 139 1.06 10.97 19.14
CA GLU A 139 -0.32 10.44 19.11
C GLU A 139 -0.50 9.12 19.88
N GLY A 140 0.33 8.91 20.90
CA GLY A 140 0.35 7.71 21.74
C GLY A 140 1.13 6.54 21.17
N CYS A 141 1.77 6.70 20.00
CA CYS A 141 2.76 5.76 19.48
C CYS A 141 4.13 6.11 20.03
N LYS A 142 4.91 5.09 20.49
CA LYS A 142 6.31 5.26 20.90
C LYS A 142 7.21 4.86 19.74
N MET A 143 8.26 5.62 19.49
CA MET A 143 9.14 5.48 18.34
C MET A 143 10.60 5.35 18.77
N ALA A 144 11.29 4.34 18.27
CA ALA A 144 12.70 4.09 18.48
C ALA A 144 13.39 3.93 17.12
N PHE A 145 14.22 4.90 16.73
CA PHE A 145 14.91 4.90 15.44
C PHE A 145 16.41 4.92 15.66
N ALA A 146 17.16 4.26 14.83
CA ALA A 146 18.62 4.30 14.89
C ALA A 146 19.27 4.21 13.51
N PHE A 147 20.46 4.79 13.40
CA PHE A 147 21.37 4.60 12.28
C PHE A 147 22.74 4.18 12.78
N SER A 148 23.46 3.42 11.98
CA SER A 148 24.83 3.03 12.27
C SER A 148 25.65 2.91 10.99
N GLY A 149 26.78 3.64 10.94
CA GLY A 149 27.71 3.58 9.81
C GLY A 149 28.56 4.83 9.66
N ALA A 150 28.17 5.94 10.24
CA ALA A 150 28.85 7.23 10.17
C ALA A 150 29.39 7.70 11.54
N ALA A 151 29.68 8.99 11.67
CA ALA A 151 29.94 9.62 12.97
C ALA A 151 28.66 9.61 13.81
N SER A 152 28.80 9.56 15.12
CA SER A 152 27.68 9.45 16.05
C SER A 152 26.62 10.57 15.89
N GLU A 153 27.07 11.79 15.60
CA GLU A 153 26.21 12.95 15.37
C GLU A 153 25.43 12.80 14.08
N ASP A 154 26.03 12.30 13.01
CA ASP A 154 25.40 12.06 11.73
C ASP A 154 24.40 10.90 11.82
N ASP A 155 24.75 9.81 12.53
CA ASP A 155 23.84 8.70 12.82
C ASP A 155 22.57 9.20 13.52
N LEU A 156 22.72 10.09 14.52
CA LEU A 156 21.61 10.67 15.25
C LEU A 156 20.73 11.60 14.37
N VAL A 157 21.35 12.37 13.48
CA VAL A 157 20.63 13.22 12.51
C VAL A 157 19.70 12.37 11.63
N VAL A 158 20.19 11.25 11.09
CA VAL A 158 19.39 10.34 10.26
C VAL A 158 18.26 9.70 11.07
N ALA A 159 18.52 9.29 12.32
CA ALA A 159 17.51 8.71 13.21
C ALA A 159 16.38 9.70 13.51
N LYS A 160 16.70 10.92 13.90
CA LYS A 160 15.71 12.00 14.17
C LYS A 160 14.92 12.37 12.93
N TYR A 161 15.56 12.42 11.76
CA TYR A 161 14.86 12.66 10.50
C TYR A 161 13.79 11.61 10.22
N GLY A 162 14.10 10.32 10.46
CA GLY A 162 13.14 9.24 10.33
C GLY A 162 11.92 9.38 11.24
N ILE A 163 12.13 9.79 12.50
CA ILE A 163 11.05 10.07 13.45
C ILE A 163 10.12 11.18 12.93
N GLU A 164 10.68 12.31 12.48
CA GLU A 164 9.89 13.43 11.96
C GLU A 164 9.06 13.02 10.72
N LYS A 165 9.61 12.15 9.88
CA LYS A 165 8.86 11.60 8.74
C LYS A 165 7.72 10.70 9.20
N LEU A 166 7.96 9.79 10.15
CA LEU A 166 6.90 8.93 10.68
C LEU A 166 5.78 9.74 11.33
N LYS A 167 6.11 10.78 12.12
CA LYS A 167 5.11 11.70 12.68
C LYS A 167 4.24 12.33 11.59
N GLY A 168 4.85 12.81 10.50
CA GLY A 168 4.13 13.36 9.35
C GLY A 168 3.18 12.33 8.73
N TYR A 169 3.61 11.08 8.55
CA TYR A 169 2.77 10.01 8.02
C TYR A 169 1.63 9.61 8.97
N ILE A 170 1.84 9.65 10.30
CA ILE A 170 0.80 9.40 11.30
C ILE A 170 -0.21 10.55 11.30
N ALA A 171 0.24 11.81 11.33
CA ALA A 171 -0.62 12.99 11.30
C ALA A 171 -1.52 13.01 10.06
N ASN A 172 -0.95 12.79 8.88
CA ASN A 172 -1.71 12.78 7.62
C ASN A 172 -2.77 11.66 7.56
N THR A 173 -2.68 10.64 8.40
CA THR A 173 -3.72 9.61 8.49
C THR A 173 -4.91 10.04 9.35
N GLN A 174 -4.68 10.95 10.30
CA GLN A 174 -5.76 11.52 11.12
C GLN A 174 -6.57 12.56 10.34
N ASP A 175 -5.91 13.24 9.41
CA ASP A 175 -6.54 14.18 8.47
C ASP A 175 -7.18 13.48 7.26
N ALA A 176 -6.91 12.20 7.05
CA ALA A 176 -7.70 11.37 6.14
C ALA A 176 -9.09 11.21 6.77
N ASP A 177 -9.85 12.26 6.58
CA ASP A 177 -11.19 12.49 7.07
C ASP A 177 -12.07 11.27 6.75
N THR A 178 -12.44 10.51 7.79
CA THR A 178 -13.47 9.47 7.67
C THR A 178 -14.84 10.05 7.31
N THR A 179 -14.92 11.37 7.18
CA THR A 179 -16.05 12.12 6.64
C THR A 179 -15.86 12.48 5.16
N THR A 180 -14.81 11.96 4.46
CA THR A 180 -14.73 12.15 3.02
C THR A 180 -15.98 11.59 2.37
N THR A 181 -16.96 12.46 2.20
CA THR A 181 -18.19 12.14 1.46
C THR A 181 -17.83 12.24 -0.02
N PHE A 182 -17.63 11.09 -0.65
CA PHE A 182 -17.49 11.06 -2.11
C PHE A 182 -18.82 11.50 -2.72
N LYS A 183 -18.78 12.57 -3.48
CA LYS A 183 -19.92 12.93 -4.32
C LYS A 183 -20.12 11.81 -5.35
N PRO A 184 -21.33 11.26 -5.51
CA PRO A 184 -21.58 10.30 -6.58
C PRO A 184 -21.15 10.88 -7.93
N LEU A 185 -20.46 10.07 -8.72
CA LEU A 185 -20.05 10.44 -10.07
C LEU A 185 -21.30 10.70 -10.93
N ALA A 186 -21.22 11.66 -11.85
CA ALA A 186 -22.25 11.86 -12.87
C ALA A 186 -22.23 10.69 -13.87
N THR A 187 -21.03 10.09 -14.06
CA THR A 187 -20.78 8.92 -14.93
C THR A 187 -20.33 7.73 -14.10
N PRO A 188 -21.22 7.10 -13.30
CA PRO A 188 -20.81 6.00 -12.42
C PRO A 188 -20.45 4.75 -13.23
N LEU A 189 -19.47 3.98 -12.71
CA LEU A 189 -19.20 2.66 -13.24
C LEU A 189 -20.40 1.73 -13.05
N ASN A 190 -20.75 1.01 -14.11
CA ASN A 190 -21.82 0.02 -14.08
C ASN A 190 -21.21 -1.40 -13.99
N LYS A 191 -21.87 -2.30 -13.25
CA LYS A 191 -21.45 -3.71 -13.13
C LYS A 191 -21.35 -4.42 -14.47
N ASP A 192 -22.17 -4.04 -15.46
CA ASP A 192 -22.18 -4.66 -16.78
C ASP A 192 -21.02 -4.18 -17.67
N GLN A 193 -20.27 -3.17 -17.23
CA GLN A 193 -19.06 -2.64 -17.86
C GLN A 193 -17.78 -3.37 -17.40
N PHE A 194 -17.88 -4.19 -16.35
CA PHE A 194 -16.76 -4.99 -15.87
C PHE A 194 -16.41 -6.09 -16.88
N ILE A 195 -15.15 -6.09 -17.35
CA ILE A 195 -14.71 -6.98 -18.43
C ILE A 195 -13.39 -7.71 -18.15
N GLN A 196 -12.67 -7.38 -17.08
CA GLN A 196 -11.29 -7.89 -16.93
C GLN A 196 -10.82 -7.90 -15.48
N VAL A 197 -10.11 -8.97 -15.14
CA VAL A 197 -9.20 -9.02 -13.98
C VAL A 197 -7.79 -9.29 -14.49
N THR A 198 -6.81 -8.53 -14.05
CA THR A 198 -5.41 -8.74 -14.38
C THR A 198 -4.60 -9.11 -13.16
N ILE A 199 -3.87 -10.22 -13.24
CA ILE A 199 -2.99 -10.74 -12.19
C ILE A 199 -1.53 -10.65 -12.66
N VAL A 200 -0.68 -10.02 -11.87
CA VAL A 200 0.79 -10.08 -12.03
C VAL A 200 1.28 -11.37 -11.39
N VAL A 201 2.09 -12.12 -12.15
CA VAL A 201 2.65 -13.42 -11.74
C VAL A 201 4.17 -13.45 -11.91
N ASP A 202 4.85 -14.34 -11.17
CA ASP A 202 6.30 -14.53 -11.26
C ASP A 202 6.73 -15.42 -12.43
N ASP A 203 5.91 -16.41 -12.77
CA ASP A 203 6.13 -17.38 -13.84
C ASP A 203 4.81 -17.61 -14.58
N ILE A 204 4.67 -16.97 -15.72
CA ILE A 204 3.45 -17.01 -16.51
C ILE A 204 3.20 -18.39 -17.11
N GLN A 205 4.25 -19.16 -17.43
CA GLN A 205 4.12 -20.51 -17.95
C GLN A 205 3.51 -21.45 -16.90
N ARG A 206 4.02 -21.36 -15.66
CA ARG A 206 3.51 -22.13 -14.52
C ARG A 206 2.08 -21.71 -14.19
N ALA A 207 1.81 -20.41 -14.14
CA ALA A 207 0.48 -19.89 -13.81
C ALA A 207 -0.55 -20.26 -14.87
N ALA A 208 -0.23 -20.12 -16.17
CA ALA A 208 -1.12 -20.48 -17.27
C ALA A 208 -1.48 -21.97 -17.26
N LYS A 209 -0.51 -22.87 -17.04
CA LYS A 209 -0.74 -24.31 -16.88
C LYS A 209 -1.63 -24.63 -15.68
N ALA A 210 -1.39 -23.98 -14.55
CA ALA A 210 -2.20 -24.18 -13.35
C ALA A 210 -3.67 -23.76 -13.58
N TRP A 211 -3.89 -22.60 -14.18
CA TRP A 211 -5.23 -22.13 -14.53
C TRP A 211 -5.92 -23.04 -15.56
N ALA A 212 -5.19 -23.50 -16.59
CA ALA A 212 -5.73 -24.44 -17.57
C ALA A 212 -6.21 -25.75 -16.90
N ALA A 213 -5.42 -26.28 -15.98
CA ALA A 213 -5.79 -27.48 -15.22
C ALA A 213 -7.01 -27.26 -14.30
N LEU A 214 -7.04 -26.12 -13.57
CA LEU A 214 -8.16 -25.77 -12.67
C LEU A 214 -9.48 -25.60 -13.42
N LEU A 215 -9.45 -25.01 -14.62
CA LEU A 215 -10.62 -24.74 -15.43
C LEU A 215 -10.94 -25.88 -16.43
N ASN A 216 -10.08 -26.89 -16.54
CA ASN A 216 -10.16 -27.98 -17.51
C ASN A 216 -10.29 -27.46 -18.96
N ILE A 217 -9.42 -26.52 -19.33
CA ILE A 217 -9.32 -25.89 -20.65
C ILE A 217 -7.95 -26.16 -21.28
N PRO A 218 -7.76 -26.00 -22.60
CA PRO A 218 -6.43 -25.99 -23.21
C PRO A 218 -5.54 -24.90 -22.61
N GLU A 219 -4.22 -25.14 -22.58
CA GLU A 219 -3.27 -24.14 -22.13
C GLU A 219 -3.43 -22.85 -22.96
N PRO A 220 -3.61 -21.67 -22.32
CA PRO A 220 -3.75 -20.40 -23.04
C PRO A 220 -2.44 -20.05 -23.73
N LYS A 221 -2.55 -19.45 -24.93
CA LYS A 221 -1.38 -18.97 -25.66
C LYS A 221 -0.75 -17.79 -24.90
N ILE A 222 0.56 -17.85 -24.70
CA ILE A 222 1.35 -16.77 -24.13
C ILE A 222 2.04 -16.01 -25.28
N TRP A 223 2.06 -14.68 -25.20
CA TRP A 223 2.79 -13.82 -26.13
C TRP A 223 3.47 -12.68 -25.37
N THR A 224 4.43 -12.02 -26.03
CA THR A 224 5.13 -10.85 -25.49
C THR A 224 4.68 -9.59 -26.22
N ASN A 225 4.27 -8.58 -25.45
CA ASN A 225 4.06 -7.22 -25.95
C ASN A 225 5.31 -6.40 -25.69
N HIS A 226 5.80 -5.73 -26.71
CA HIS A 226 6.87 -4.73 -26.63
C HIS A 226 6.23 -3.36 -26.54
N LEU A 227 6.03 -2.86 -25.33
CA LEU A 227 5.33 -1.61 -25.05
C LEU A 227 6.32 -0.45 -25.14
N LYS A 228 6.09 0.50 -26.04
CA LYS A 228 6.89 1.72 -26.23
C LYS A 228 6.06 2.79 -26.96
N SER A 229 6.45 4.07 -26.84
CA SER A 229 5.65 5.18 -27.38
C SER A 229 5.58 5.21 -28.90
N ASP A 230 6.62 4.76 -29.60
CA ASP A 230 6.73 4.69 -31.06
C ASP A 230 6.48 3.30 -31.65
N GLY A 231 5.94 2.37 -30.84
CA GLY A 231 5.69 0.99 -31.23
C GLY A 231 4.36 0.78 -31.92
N GLU A 232 4.10 -0.49 -32.30
CA GLU A 232 2.79 -0.94 -32.78
C GLU A 232 1.69 -0.69 -31.73
N TYR A 233 2.07 -0.71 -30.45
CA TYR A 233 1.21 -0.44 -29.29
C TYR A 233 1.76 0.74 -28.49
N PRO A 234 1.47 2.00 -28.90
CA PRO A 234 1.94 3.18 -28.19
C PRO A 234 1.60 3.12 -26.71
N TYR A 235 2.61 3.40 -25.88
CA TYR A 235 2.54 3.23 -24.43
C TYR A 235 3.29 4.33 -23.71
N THR A 236 2.74 4.80 -22.59
CA THR A 236 3.43 5.69 -21.66
C THR A 236 3.20 5.23 -20.22
N TYR A 237 4.21 5.39 -19.38
CA TYR A 237 4.15 5.16 -17.95
C TYR A 237 4.43 6.47 -17.21
N ARG A 238 3.46 6.94 -16.42
CA ARG A 238 3.49 8.25 -15.74
C ARG A 238 3.88 9.40 -16.68
N GLY A 239 3.30 9.38 -17.88
CA GLY A 239 3.53 10.37 -18.93
C GLY A 239 4.92 10.31 -19.57
N LYS A 240 5.72 9.29 -19.30
CA LYS A 240 7.06 9.11 -19.87
C LYS A 240 7.08 7.92 -20.83
N ASP A 241 7.91 8.04 -21.86
CA ASP A 241 8.23 6.94 -22.75
C ASP A 241 9.31 6.06 -22.09
N ILE A 242 8.89 4.97 -21.45
CA ILE A 242 9.76 3.97 -20.82
C ILE A 242 9.40 2.62 -21.41
N PRO A 243 10.12 2.15 -22.44
CA PRO A 243 9.83 0.85 -23.05
C PRO A 243 9.90 -0.29 -22.04
N CYS A 244 8.95 -1.22 -22.09
CA CYS A 244 8.98 -2.42 -21.28
C CYS A 244 8.45 -3.64 -22.05
N GLU A 245 8.86 -4.84 -21.63
CA GLU A 245 8.34 -6.10 -22.14
C GLU A 245 7.34 -6.69 -21.18
N LEU A 246 6.20 -7.08 -21.73
CA LEU A 246 5.10 -7.68 -20.99
C LEU A 246 4.71 -9.00 -21.61
N GLN A 247 5.04 -10.10 -20.94
CA GLN A 247 4.46 -11.40 -21.31
C GLN A 247 3.05 -11.49 -20.74
N MET A 248 2.12 -11.94 -21.57
CA MET A 248 0.73 -12.07 -21.15
C MET A 248 0.01 -13.24 -21.82
N CYS A 249 -1.05 -13.69 -21.17
CA CYS A 249 -2.07 -14.55 -21.76
C CYS A 249 -3.46 -14.14 -21.26
N VAL A 250 -4.48 -14.54 -22.02
CA VAL A 250 -5.89 -14.26 -21.73
C VAL A 250 -6.63 -15.59 -21.57
N ILE A 251 -7.47 -15.67 -20.58
CA ILE A 251 -8.36 -16.78 -20.29
C ILE A 251 -9.79 -16.23 -20.28
N GLU A 252 -10.63 -16.74 -21.18
CA GLU A 252 -12.04 -16.37 -21.26
C GLU A 252 -12.82 -16.91 -20.05
N MET A 253 -13.54 -16.02 -19.35
CA MET A 253 -14.31 -16.31 -18.15
C MET A 253 -15.81 -16.00 -18.35
N GLY A 254 -16.31 -16.18 -19.57
CA GLY A 254 -17.69 -15.87 -19.95
C GLY A 254 -17.86 -14.42 -20.40
N ASN A 255 -18.35 -13.53 -19.53
CA ASN A 255 -18.53 -12.11 -19.85
C ASN A 255 -17.35 -11.21 -19.45
N TRP A 256 -16.27 -11.77 -18.91
CA TRP A 256 -15.03 -11.09 -18.58
C TRP A 256 -13.82 -11.97 -18.90
N VAL A 257 -12.64 -11.43 -18.86
CA VAL A 257 -11.39 -12.16 -19.09
C VAL A 257 -10.47 -12.08 -17.87
N LEU A 258 -9.74 -13.15 -17.65
CA LEU A 258 -8.61 -13.18 -16.73
C LEU A 258 -7.34 -13.00 -17.55
N GLU A 259 -6.57 -11.95 -17.27
CA GLU A 259 -5.25 -11.74 -17.87
C GLU A 259 -4.16 -12.09 -16.86
N LEU A 260 -3.17 -12.85 -17.28
CA LEU A 260 -1.94 -13.09 -16.53
C LEU A 260 -0.82 -12.26 -17.16
N HIS A 261 -0.08 -11.53 -16.34
CA HIS A 261 1.01 -10.67 -16.76
C HIS A 261 2.29 -11.03 -16.02
N GLN A 262 3.37 -11.25 -16.76
CA GLN A 262 4.74 -11.31 -16.24
C GLN A 262 5.55 -10.17 -16.86
N VAL A 263 6.19 -9.37 -16.02
CA VAL A 263 6.90 -8.16 -16.44
C VAL A 263 8.40 -8.33 -16.31
N ASP A 264 9.13 -7.56 -17.11
CA ASP A 264 10.58 -7.41 -16.99
C ASP A 264 10.96 -6.51 -15.78
N ASN A 265 12.25 -6.18 -15.66
CA ASN A 265 12.75 -5.31 -14.58
C ASN A 265 12.67 -3.81 -14.95
N THR A 266 12.05 -3.45 -16.06
CA THR A 266 11.93 -2.06 -16.50
C THR A 266 10.83 -1.35 -15.69
N PRO A 267 11.00 -0.08 -15.30
CA PRO A 267 9.96 0.68 -14.61
C PRO A 267 8.67 0.71 -15.41
N SER A 268 7.60 0.20 -14.81
CA SER A 268 6.25 0.16 -15.37
C SER A 268 5.23 0.10 -14.25
N THR A 269 3.95 0.32 -14.53
CA THR A 269 2.90 0.17 -13.52
C THR A 269 2.87 -1.24 -12.93
N PHE A 270 3.16 -2.25 -13.74
CA PHE A 270 3.19 -3.65 -13.34
C PHE A 270 4.42 -3.96 -12.48
N ARG A 271 5.58 -3.41 -12.83
CA ARG A 271 6.81 -3.56 -12.05
C ARG A 271 6.69 -2.85 -10.71
N GLU A 272 6.13 -1.64 -10.68
CA GLU A 272 5.85 -0.90 -9.45
C GLU A 272 4.95 -1.69 -8.50
N PHE A 273 3.89 -2.33 -9.02
CA PHE A 273 3.02 -3.21 -8.24
C PHE A 273 3.79 -4.42 -7.70
N GLN A 274 4.57 -5.08 -8.55
CA GLN A 274 5.36 -6.25 -8.14
C GLN A 274 6.38 -5.91 -7.05
N ASP A 275 7.03 -4.75 -7.14
CA ASP A 275 8.01 -4.29 -6.14
C ASP A 275 7.35 -3.95 -4.80
N LYS A 276 6.10 -3.49 -4.83
CA LYS A 276 5.33 -3.11 -3.64
C LYS A 276 4.63 -4.30 -2.97
N HIS A 277 4.02 -5.19 -3.78
CA HIS A 277 3.10 -6.24 -3.30
C HIS A 277 3.56 -7.66 -3.62
N GLY A 278 4.58 -7.85 -4.44
CA GLY A 278 4.91 -9.14 -5.02
C GLY A 278 3.97 -9.49 -6.18
N TYR A 279 3.12 -10.50 -5.98
CA TYR A 279 2.22 -11.01 -7.03
C TYR A 279 0.77 -10.92 -6.59
N GLY A 280 -0.15 -10.74 -7.56
CA GLY A 280 -1.56 -10.64 -7.23
C GLY A 280 -2.38 -9.82 -8.22
N VAL A 281 -3.60 -9.44 -7.83
CA VAL A 281 -4.51 -8.67 -8.69
C VAL A 281 -3.99 -7.23 -8.81
N HIS A 282 -3.57 -6.87 -10.02
CA HIS A 282 -3.04 -5.55 -10.33
C HIS A 282 -4.14 -4.54 -10.64
N HIS A 283 -5.12 -4.93 -11.48
CA HIS A 283 -6.21 -4.02 -11.83
C HIS A 283 -7.49 -4.76 -12.23
N LEU A 284 -8.60 -4.03 -12.12
CA LEU A 284 -9.90 -4.39 -12.66
C LEU A 284 -10.20 -3.55 -13.90
N GLY A 285 -10.63 -4.19 -14.99
CA GLY A 285 -10.93 -3.52 -16.26
C GLY A 285 -12.41 -3.26 -16.47
N PHE A 286 -12.73 -2.03 -16.92
CA PHE A 286 -14.08 -1.61 -17.26
C PHE A 286 -14.10 -1.01 -18.67
N GLU A 287 -15.08 -1.43 -19.47
CA GLU A 287 -15.36 -0.89 -20.81
C GLU A 287 -16.53 0.09 -20.71
N VAL A 288 -16.24 1.38 -20.74
CA VAL A 288 -17.20 2.45 -20.44
C VAL A 288 -17.72 3.19 -21.67
N GLY A 289 -17.23 2.83 -22.86
CA GLY A 289 -17.65 3.45 -24.12
C GLY A 289 -17.29 4.92 -24.21
N ASP A 290 -18.19 5.71 -24.78
CA ASP A 290 -18.00 7.16 -25.00
C ASP A 290 -17.92 7.96 -23.68
N ALA A 291 -18.33 7.37 -22.57
CA ALA A 291 -18.25 7.99 -21.25
C ALA A 291 -16.83 8.03 -20.65
N ARG A 292 -15.84 7.41 -21.32
CA ARG A 292 -14.47 7.26 -20.81
C ARG A 292 -13.81 8.55 -20.38
N ASP A 293 -13.80 9.56 -21.24
CA ASP A 293 -13.07 10.80 -20.99
C ASP A 293 -13.71 11.61 -19.84
N GLU A 294 -15.03 11.55 -19.74
CA GLU A 294 -15.76 12.16 -18.64
C GLU A 294 -15.46 11.45 -17.32
N LEU A 295 -15.50 10.12 -17.31
CA LEU A 295 -15.14 9.32 -16.12
C LEU A 295 -13.69 9.59 -15.68
N ILE A 296 -12.72 9.62 -16.60
CA ILE A 296 -11.32 9.96 -16.29
C ILE A 296 -11.21 11.34 -15.64
N ARG A 297 -11.97 12.33 -16.12
CA ARG A 297 -12.00 13.68 -15.55
C ARG A 297 -12.56 13.64 -14.11
N GLU A 298 -13.66 12.94 -13.89
CA GLU A 298 -14.29 12.81 -12.58
C GLU A 298 -13.40 12.06 -11.57
N LEU A 299 -12.70 11.00 -12.01
CA LEU A 299 -11.72 10.29 -11.17
C LEU A 299 -10.57 11.21 -10.74
N LYS A 300 -10.10 12.06 -11.66
CA LYS A 300 -9.07 13.07 -11.33
C LYS A 300 -9.57 14.09 -10.30
N GLU A 301 -10.84 14.51 -10.39
CA GLU A 301 -11.47 15.41 -9.41
C GLU A 301 -11.60 14.75 -8.03
N MET A 302 -11.68 13.43 -7.96
CA MET A 302 -11.62 12.64 -6.72
C MET A 302 -10.21 12.49 -6.15
N GLY A 303 -9.17 13.03 -6.81
CA GLY A 303 -7.77 12.94 -6.39
C GLY A 303 -7.03 11.70 -6.92
N ILE A 304 -7.64 10.91 -7.80
CA ILE A 304 -6.99 9.75 -8.43
C ILE A 304 -6.06 10.23 -9.55
N ASP A 305 -4.78 9.80 -9.54
CA ASP A 305 -3.87 10.06 -10.68
C ASP A 305 -4.29 9.22 -11.89
N THR A 306 -4.75 9.92 -12.93
CA THR A 306 -5.25 9.31 -14.16
C THR A 306 -4.16 9.12 -15.23
N ASN A 307 -2.91 9.44 -14.91
CA ASN A 307 -1.77 9.34 -15.83
C ASN A 307 -0.79 8.21 -15.47
N ARG A 308 -1.22 7.21 -14.70
CA ARG A 308 -0.33 6.11 -14.30
C ARG A 308 0.16 5.33 -15.50
N THR A 309 -0.73 4.89 -16.39
CA THR A 309 -0.37 4.22 -17.63
C THR A 309 -1.43 4.39 -18.70
N ILE A 310 -1.00 4.77 -19.89
CA ILE A 310 -1.85 4.88 -21.08
C ILE A 310 -1.25 4.03 -22.18
N GLY A 311 -2.05 3.18 -22.79
CA GLY A 311 -1.67 2.37 -23.93
C GLY A 311 -2.73 2.37 -25.02
N VAL A 312 -2.30 2.18 -26.27
CA VAL A 312 -3.16 2.11 -27.44
C VAL A 312 -2.92 0.79 -28.16
N TYR A 313 -3.97 0.17 -28.64
CA TYR A 313 -3.91 -0.99 -29.51
C TYR A 313 -4.94 -0.85 -30.64
N PRO A 314 -4.83 -1.64 -31.76
CA PRO A 314 -5.71 -1.47 -32.89
C PRO A 314 -7.19 -1.45 -32.50
N GLY A 315 -7.87 -0.35 -32.80
CA GLY A 315 -9.29 -0.14 -32.56
C GLY A 315 -9.69 0.26 -31.14
N SER A 316 -8.74 0.38 -30.18
CA SER A 316 -9.06 0.74 -28.80
C SER A 316 -7.86 1.30 -28.03
N SER A 317 -8.04 1.52 -26.74
CA SER A 317 -6.97 1.96 -25.81
C SER A 317 -7.28 1.47 -24.41
N TRP A 318 -6.32 1.63 -23.50
CA TRP A 318 -6.47 1.35 -22.10
C TRP A 318 -5.81 2.44 -21.26
N THR A 319 -6.38 2.72 -20.11
CA THR A 319 -5.85 3.70 -19.16
C THR A 319 -5.93 3.11 -17.78
N ILE A 320 -4.77 2.83 -17.17
CA ILE A 320 -4.70 2.44 -15.77
C ILE A 320 -4.54 3.70 -14.95
N VAL A 321 -5.49 3.91 -14.03
CA VAL A 321 -5.48 5.01 -13.07
C VAL A 321 -4.94 4.52 -11.72
N ASP A 322 -4.29 5.42 -10.98
CA ASP A 322 -3.65 5.11 -9.68
C ASP A 322 -4.70 5.19 -8.55
N SER A 323 -5.60 4.21 -8.53
CA SER A 323 -6.73 4.15 -7.59
C SER A 323 -6.50 3.20 -6.42
N GLU A 324 -5.32 2.57 -6.33
CA GLU A 324 -5.04 1.51 -5.36
C GLU A 324 -5.17 2.00 -3.91
N GLU A 325 -4.66 3.20 -3.60
CA GLU A 325 -4.75 3.77 -2.25
C GLU A 325 -6.20 3.99 -1.80
N LEU A 326 -7.07 4.39 -2.73
CA LEU A 326 -8.46 4.69 -2.44
C LEU A 326 -9.38 3.47 -2.48
N LEU A 327 -9.15 2.56 -3.44
CA LEU A 327 -10.06 1.45 -3.75
C LEU A 327 -9.47 0.07 -3.42
N GLY A 328 -8.21 -0.02 -2.97
CA GLY A 328 -7.49 -1.27 -2.75
C GLY A 328 -7.05 -1.98 -4.03
N VAL A 329 -7.33 -1.39 -5.21
CA VAL A 329 -6.98 -1.93 -6.53
C VAL A 329 -6.95 -0.82 -7.56
N ASN A 330 -6.12 -0.96 -8.59
CA ASN A 330 -6.14 -0.03 -9.72
C ASN A 330 -7.31 -0.32 -10.67
N LEU A 331 -7.80 0.72 -11.34
CA LEU A 331 -8.79 0.58 -12.39
C LEU A 331 -8.14 0.75 -13.77
N ASN A 332 -8.57 -0.06 -14.73
CA ASN A 332 -8.25 0.08 -16.15
C ASN A 332 -9.51 0.49 -16.90
N ILE A 333 -9.54 1.73 -17.36
CA ILE A 333 -10.71 2.33 -18.02
C ILE A 333 -10.49 2.29 -19.53
N LYS A 334 -11.37 1.58 -20.22
CA LYS A 334 -11.31 1.36 -21.67
C LYS A 334 -12.50 2.03 -22.37
N PRO A 335 -12.30 2.61 -23.58
CA PRO A 335 -13.40 2.92 -24.47
C PRO A 335 -14.05 1.61 -24.96
N LYS A 336 -15.16 1.74 -25.63
CA LYS A 336 -15.80 0.59 -26.30
C LYS A 336 -14.88 0.06 -27.41
N ARG A 337 -14.79 -1.27 -27.52
CA ARG A 337 -14.17 -1.95 -28.67
C ARG A 337 -15.00 -1.72 -29.93
#